data_fae4621d155617c524a70a30430bcb73
#
_entry.id   fae4621d155617c524a70a30430bcb73
#
_cell.length_a   1.000
_cell.length_b   1.000
_cell.length_c   1.000
_cell.angle_alpha   90.00
_cell.angle_beta   90.00
_cell.angle_gamma   90.00
#
_symmetry.space_group_name_H-M   'P 1'
#
loop_
_entity.id
_entity.type
_entity.pdbx_description
1 polymer ?
#
loop_
_entity_poly.entity_id
_entity_poly.type
_entity_poly.pdbx_seq_one_letter_code
_entity_poly.pdbx_strand_id
1 'polypeptide(L)'
;MAGLRDTDLVSEPRSVRERLAGILNAAFAEGLLSEQTHSHRVGLLFGLQLVDPDALVGDLALRTQHRTLRAPAGAAAAVRRYAATIMRRGSKVAPLLLALDWTGDRNALVIGRDSACEIALRETTVSRRHARLLFRDGAWIIQDLDSTNGTTVNGKYVGRCQLHPGDRLRLGLQPIDID
;
A
#
# COMPACT_ATOMS: atom_id res chain seq x y z
N MET A 1 -25.35 3.98 -42.10
CA MET A 1 -23.93 4.13 -41.71
C MET A 1 -23.87 4.59 -40.29
N ALA A 2 -23.73 3.66 -39.34
CA ALA A 2 -23.66 3.96 -37.93
C ALA A 2 -22.19 3.97 -37.54
N GLY A 3 -21.72 5.14 -37.07
CA GLY A 3 -20.35 5.32 -36.60
C GLY A 3 -20.11 4.52 -35.31
N LEU A 4 -19.09 3.69 -35.34
CA LEU A 4 -18.51 3.10 -34.15
C LEU A 4 -18.03 4.26 -33.26
N ARG A 5 -18.59 4.38 -32.09
CA ARG A 5 -18.05 5.23 -31.04
C ARG A 5 -16.83 4.52 -30.47
N ASP A 6 -15.74 5.24 -30.56
CA ASP A 6 -14.48 4.96 -29.87
C ASP A 6 -14.79 4.62 -28.41
N THR A 7 -14.53 3.38 -28.02
CA THR A 7 -14.66 2.94 -26.64
C THR A 7 -13.45 3.51 -25.94
N ASP A 8 -13.63 4.61 -25.22
CA ASP A 8 -12.65 5.09 -24.23
C ASP A 8 -12.29 3.90 -23.35
N LEU A 9 -11.09 3.37 -23.53
CA LEU A 9 -10.45 2.46 -22.60
C LEU A 9 -10.21 3.26 -21.33
N VAL A 10 -11.20 3.25 -20.44
CA VAL A 10 -11.02 3.69 -19.06
C VAL A 10 -9.97 2.75 -18.47
N SER A 11 -8.74 3.23 -18.45
CA SER A 11 -7.62 2.52 -17.84
C SER A 11 -7.98 2.35 -16.36
N GLU A 12 -8.21 1.10 -15.95
CA GLU A 12 -8.43 0.79 -14.53
C GLU A 12 -7.31 1.42 -13.69
N PRO A 13 -7.63 2.00 -12.52
CA PRO A 13 -6.62 2.61 -11.66
C PRO A 13 -5.63 1.51 -11.25
N ARG A 14 -4.39 1.63 -11.73
CA ARG A 14 -3.30 0.72 -11.35
C ARG A 14 -3.21 0.65 -9.84
N SER A 15 -3.10 -0.55 -9.29
CA SER A 15 -2.92 -0.77 -7.86
C SER A 15 -1.73 0.03 -7.31
N VAL A 16 -1.72 0.30 -6.01
CA VAL A 16 -0.59 0.98 -5.36
C VAL A 16 0.69 0.19 -5.57
N ARG A 17 0.60 -1.12 -5.52
CA ARG A 17 1.70 -2.06 -5.73
C ARG A 17 2.27 -1.96 -7.14
N GLU A 18 1.44 -1.95 -8.18
CA GLU A 18 1.89 -1.77 -9.56
C GLU A 18 2.59 -0.43 -9.78
N ARG A 19 2.09 0.63 -9.15
CA ARG A 19 2.74 1.95 -9.20
C ARG A 19 4.11 1.94 -8.54
N LEU A 20 4.24 1.31 -7.37
CA LEU A 20 5.52 1.16 -6.66
C LEU A 20 6.48 0.28 -7.45
N ALA A 21 6.02 -0.85 -8.02
CA ALA A 21 6.82 -1.69 -8.89
C ALA A 21 7.33 -0.92 -10.10
N GLY A 22 6.49 -0.10 -10.73
CA GLY A 22 6.89 0.79 -11.82
C GLY A 22 7.98 1.78 -11.42
N ILE A 23 7.91 2.36 -10.21
CA ILE A 23 8.94 3.26 -9.68
C ILE A 23 10.26 2.52 -9.43
N LEU A 24 10.20 1.32 -8.82
CA LEU A 24 11.38 0.49 -8.56
C LEU A 24 12.06 0.05 -9.85
N ASN A 25 11.29 -0.39 -10.85
CA ASN A 25 11.80 -0.79 -12.16
C ASN A 25 12.47 0.39 -12.90
N ALA A 26 11.84 1.56 -12.88
CA ALA A 26 12.40 2.76 -13.46
C ALA A 26 13.68 3.21 -12.75
N ALA A 27 13.71 3.15 -11.41
CA ALA A 27 14.91 3.46 -10.63
C ALA A 27 16.06 2.49 -10.89
N PHE A 28 15.76 1.21 -11.10
CA PHE A 28 16.75 0.21 -11.51
C PHE A 28 17.29 0.49 -12.92
N ALA A 29 16.42 0.73 -13.89
CA ALA A 29 16.81 1.05 -15.27
C ALA A 29 17.68 2.32 -15.37
N GLU A 30 17.48 3.29 -14.46
CA GLU A 30 18.27 4.51 -14.35
C GLU A 30 19.57 4.34 -13.51
N GLY A 31 19.83 3.12 -13.00
CA GLY A 31 21.01 2.80 -12.20
C GLY A 31 21.01 3.45 -10.80
N LEU A 32 19.84 3.83 -10.29
CA LEU A 32 19.66 4.33 -8.92
C LEU A 32 19.61 3.18 -7.90
N LEU A 33 19.28 1.98 -8.34
CA LEU A 33 19.26 0.75 -7.55
C LEU A 33 20.21 -0.28 -8.17
N SER A 34 20.90 -1.03 -7.32
CA SER A 34 21.58 -2.25 -7.74
C SER A 34 20.55 -3.36 -7.98
N GLU A 35 20.91 -4.37 -8.77
CA GLU A 35 20.08 -5.55 -9.03
C GLU A 35 19.63 -6.22 -7.73
N GLN A 36 20.54 -6.40 -6.79
CA GLN A 36 20.23 -7.00 -5.49
C GLN A 36 19.21 -6.17 -4.69
N THR A 37 19.37 -4.85 -4.64
CA THR A 37 18.45 -3.96 -3.93
C THR A 37 17.09 -3.93 -4.61
N HIS A 38 17.06 -3.90 -5.95
CA HIS A 38 15.83 -3.94 -6.73
C HIS A 38 15.07 -5.23 -6.46
N SER A 39 15.70 -6.41 -6.63
CA SER A 39 15.10 -7.73 -6.39
C SER A 39 14.58 -7.87 -4.97
N HIS A 40 15.35 -7.39 -3.98
CA HIS A 40 14.92 -7.42 -2.58
C HIS A 40 13.66 -6.57 -2.35
N ARG A 41 13.63 -5.33 -2.85
CA ARG A 41 12.48 -4.42 -2.69
C ARG A 41 11.23 -4.90 -3.43
N VAL A 42 11.42 -5.46 -4.62
CA VAL A 42 10.31 -6.08 -5.37
C VAL A 42 9.79 -7.31 -4.64
N GLY A 43 10.67 -8.15 -4.07
CA GLY A 43 10.29 -9.28 -3.24
C GLY A 43 9.49 -8.87 -1.99
N LEU A 44 9.88 -7.78 -1.32
CA LEU A 44 9.12 -7.22 -0.20
C LEU A 44 7.75 -6.71 -0.67
N LEU A 45 7.70 -6.03 -1.82
CA LEU A 45 6.47 -5.46 -2.37
C LEU A 45 5.42 -6.54 -2.70
N PHE A 46 5.85 -7.69 -3.22
CA PHE A 46 4.95 -8.79 -3.60
C PHE A 46 4.84 -9.90 -2.55
N GLY A 47 5.53 -9.75 -1.40
CA GLY A 47 5.37 -10.64 -0.26
C GLY A 47 4.07 -10.36 0.51
N LEU A 48 3.60 -11.37 1.27
CA LEU A 48 2.48 -11.24 2.22
C LEU A 48 2.93 -10.50 3.49
N GLN A 49 3.31 -9.24 3.36
CA GLN A 49 3.79 -8.42 4.47
C GLN A 49 3.15 -7.05 4.44
N LEU A 50 3.05 -6.47 5.64
CA LEU A 50 2.76 -5.07 5.76
C LEU A 50 3.99 -4.30 5.28
N VAL A 51 3.84 -3.52 4.23
CA VAL A 51 4.94 -2.79 3.61
C VAL A 51 4.76 -1.30 3.86
N ASP A 52 5.83 -0.65 4.32
CA ASP A 52 5.92 0.79 4.34
C ASP A 52 6.42 1.28 2.97
N PRO A 53 5.56 1.95 2.19
CA PRO A 53 5.95 2.47 0.88
C PRO A 53 7.13 3.44 0.94
N ASP A 54 7.25 4.23 2.03
CA ASP A 54 8.35 5.17 2.21
C ASP A 54 9.69 4.46 2.43
N ALA A 55 9.69 3.32 3.10
CA ALA A 55 10.89 2.47 3.24
C ALA A 55 11.35 1.89 1.90
N LEU A 56 10.41 1.67 0.95
CA LEU A 56 10.76 1.12 -0.37
C LEU A 56 11.31 2.15 -1.34
N VAL A 57 10.79 3.39 -1.31
CA VAL A 57 11.08 4.39 -2.36
C VAL A 57 11.53 5.76 -1.82
N GLY A 58 11.45 6.00 -0.51
CA GLY A 58 11.74 7.31 0.10
C GLY A 58 13.17 7.78 -0.12
N ASP A 59 14.15 6.86 -0.06
CA ASP A 59 15.56 7.17 -0.32
C ASP A 59 15.84 7.52 -1.80
N LEU A 60 15.00 7.06 -2.73
CA LEU A 60 15.17 7.39 -4.15
C LEU A 60 14.97 8.89 -4.41
N ALA A 61 14.09 9.55 -3.66
CA ALA A 61 13.89 10.99 -3.76
C ALA A 61 15.19 11.76 -3.40
N LEU A 62 15.90 11.32 -2.36
CA LEU A 62 17.19 11.91 -1.97
C LEU A 62 18.28 11.64 -3.00
N ARG A 63 18.35 10.42 -3.53
CA ARG A 63 19.32 10.03 -4.56
C ARG A 63 19.14 10.82 -5.85
N THR A 64 17.90 11.14 -6.23
CA THR A 64 17.60 11.96 -7.41
C THR A 64 17.98 13.42 -7.24
N GLN A 65 17.97 13.96 -6.00
CA GLN A 65 18.40 15.33 -5.70
C GLN A 65 19.91 15.51 -5.81
N HIS A 66 20.71 14.51 -5.45
CA HIS A 66 22.16 14.56 -5.48
C HIS A 66 22.77 14.29 -6.86
N ARG A 67 21.98 13.78 -7.80
CA ARG A 67 22.44 13.43 -9.16
C ARG A 67 22.02 14.52 -10.17
N THR A 68 22.59 15.72 -10.01
CA THR A 68 22.25 16.93 -10.79
C THR A 68 22.76 16.97 -12.23
N LEU A 69 23.06 15.86 -12.89
CA LEU A 69 23.42 15.87 -14.32
C LEU A 69 22.86 14.62 -15.02
N ARG A 70 21.78 14.78 -15.80
CA ARG A 70 21.28 13.82 -16.79
C ARG A 70 20.46 12.63 -16.28
N ALA A 71 19.52 12.81 -15.39
CA ALA A 71 18.48 11.79 -15.23
C ALA A 71 17.35 12.03 -16.24
N PRO A 72 16.94 11.03 -17.06
CA PRO A 72 15.71 11.14 -17.83
C PRO A 72 14.53 11.40 -16.91
N ALA A 73 13.59 12.23 -17.35
CA ALA A 73 12.53 12.86 -16.53
C ALA A 73 11.51 11.87 -15.89
N GLY A 74 11.64 10.57 -16.16
CA GLY A 74 10.62 9.58 -15.82
C GLY A 74 10.52 9.18 -14.35
N ALA A 75 11.56 8.55 -13.78
CA ALA A 75 11.51 7.99 -12.42
C ALA A 75 11.56 9.09 -11.36
N ALA A 76 12.39 10.12 -11.54
CA ALA A 76 12.45 11.26 -10.62
C ALA A 76 11.11 12.02 -10.54
N ALA A 77 10.37 12.13 -11.64
CA ALA A 77 9.05 12.73 -11.66
C ALA A 77 7.99 11.81 -11.00
N ALA A 78 8.09 10.49 -11.19
CA ALA A 78 7.20 9.52 -10.56
C ALA A 78 7.41 9.47 -9.04
N VAL A 79 8.65 9.44 -8.57
CA VAL A 79 9.02 9.49 -7.14
C VAL A 79 8.54 10.79 -6.52
N ARG A 80 8.75 11.96 -7.16
CA ARG A 80 8.27 13.25 -6.66
C ARG A 80 6.75 13.35 -6.60
N ARG A 81 6.03 12.83 -7.60
CA ARG A 81 4.56 12.78 -7.58
C ARG A 81 4.05 11.89 -6.45
N TYR A 82 4.67 10.74 -6.23
CA TYR A 82 4.33 9.84 -5.14
C TYR A 82 4.57 10.51 -3.77
N ALA A 83 5.75 11.08 -3.54
CA ALA A 83 6.07 11.82 -2.30
C ALA A 83 5.10 12.98 -2.06
N ALA A 84 4.76 13.76 -3.10
CA ALA A 84 3.79 14.84 -3.00
C ALA A 84 2.37 14.35 -2.65
N THR A 85 2.00 13.15 -3.10
CA THR A 85 0.70 12.54 -2.78
C THR A 85 0.64 12.13 -1.30
N ILE A 86 1.72 11.59 -0.75
CA ILE A 86 1.81 11.23 0.67
C ILE A 86 1.80 12.48 1.55
N MET A 87 2.60 13.50 1.23
CA MET A 87 2.68 14.75 1.99
C MET A 87 1.36 15.54 2.01
N ARG A 88 0.55 15.46 0.94
CA ARG A 88 -0.77 16.10 0.88
C ARG A 88 -1.83 15.47 1.79
N ARG A 89 -1.60 14.24 2.28
CA ARG A 89 -2.60 13.51 3.06
C ARG A 89 -2.77 13.98 4.51
N GLY A 90 -1.96 14.92 5.00
CA GLY A 90 -2.13 15.57 6.30
C GLY A 90 -2.13 14.64 7.53
N SER A 91 -1.88 13.36 7.33
CA SER A 91 -1.75 12.39 8.42
C SER A 91 -0.34 12.45 8.99
N LYS A 92 -0.23 12.56 10.32
CA LYS A 92 1.05 12.47 11.02
C LYS A 92 1.65 11.06 10.97
N VAL A 93 0.85 10.07 10.57
CA VAL A 93 1.23 8.65 10.46
C VAL A 93 1.24 8.27 8.98
N ALA A 94 2.37 7.78 8.50
CA ALA A 94 2.51 7.32 7.11
C ALA A 94 1.56 6.14 6.83
N PRO A 95 0.92 6.08 5.64
CA PRO A 95 0.11 4.95 5.25
C PRO A 95 1.00 3.73 5.01
N LEU A 96 0.57 2.58 5.50
CA LEU A 96 1.16 1.28 5.20
C LEU A 96 0.41 0.65 4.02
N LEU A 97 1.09 -0.21 3.28
CA LEU A 97 0.47 -1.02 2.22
C LEU A 97 0.29 -2.44 2.74
N LEU A 98 -0.94 -2.93 2.74
CA LEU A 98 -1.26 -4.31 3.08
C LEU A 98 -1.58 -5.08 1.81
N ALA A 99 -0.68 -5.97 1.46
CA ALA A 99 -0.90 -6.95 0.42
C ALA A 99 -1.67 -8.13 0.99
N LEU A 100 -2.87 -8.36 0.49
CA LEU A 100 -3.68 -9.50 0.83
C LEU A 100 -3.50 -10.60 -0.22
N ASP A 101 -3.44 -11.86 0.26
CA ASP A 101 -3.47 -13.01 -0.63
C ASP A 101 -4.92 -13.32 -1.01
N TRP A 102 -5.26 -13.07 -2.26
CA TRP A 102 -6.59 -13.32 -2.81
C TRP A 102 -6.78 -14.75 -3.34
N THR A 103 -5.74 -15.61 -3.25
CA THR A 103 -5.80 -17.03 -3.65
C THR A 103 -6.37 -17.94 -2.56
N GLY A 104 -6.32 -17.50 -1.30
CA GLY A 104 -6.95 -18.17 -0.19
C GLY A 104 -6.05 -19.13 0.61
N ASP A 105 -4.73 -19.09 0.40
CA ASP A 105 -3.76 -19.90 1.17
C ASP A 105 -3.80 -19.56 2.67
N ARG A 106 -4.17 -18.34 3.01
CA ARG A 106 -4.42 -17.90 4.39
C ARG A 106 -5.85 -17.41 4.53
N ASN A 107 -6.55 -17.92 5.54
CA ASN A 107 -7.97 -17.66 5.74
C ASN A 107 -8.29 -16.77 6.95
N ALA A 108 -7.34 -16.48 7.81
CA ALA A 108 -7.52 -15.60 8.97
C ALA A 108 -6.21 -14.96 9.41
N LEU A 109 -6.24 -13.63 9.72
CA LEU A 109 -5.12 -12.87 10.25
C LEU A 109 -5.65 -11.90 11.30
N VAL A 110 -4.96 -11.78 12.45
CA VAL A 110 -5.26 -10.74 13.44
C VAL A 110 -4.29 -9.58 13.23
N ILE A 111 -4.83 -8.37 13.25
CA ILE A 111 -4.07 -7.14 13.11
C ILE A 111 -4.21 -6.32 14.40
N GLY A 112 -3.09 -5.84 14.93
CA GLY A 112 -3.08 -5.08 16.16
C GLY A 112 -1.69 -4.64 16.60
N ARG A 113 -1.60 -4.01 17.77
CA ARG A 113 -0.34 -3.50 18.32
C ARG A 113 0.47 -4.57 19.07
N ASP A 114 -0.13 -5.69 19.41
CA ASP A 114 0.56 -6.79 20.06
C ASP A 114 1.49 -7.49 19.06
N SER A 115 2.71 -7.79 19.48
CA SER A 115 3.68 -8.53 18.67
C SER A 115 3.27 -9.97 18.37
N ALA A 116 2.28 -10.51 19.10
CA ALA A 116 1.70 -11.82 18.84
C ALA A 116 0.65 -11.81 17.71
N CYS A 117 0.27 -10.63 17.18
CA CYS A 117 -0.60 -10.54 16.01
C CYS A 117 0.18 -10.91 14.75
N GLU A 118 -0.49 -11.57 13.78
CA GLU A 118 0.09 -11.89 12.47
C GLU A 118 0.51 -10.61 11.74
N ILE A 119 -0.23 -9.50 11.96
CA ILE A 119 0.11 -8.17 11.44
C ILE A 119 0.28 -7.23 12.64
N ALA A 120 1.52 -7.03 13.07
CA ALA A 120 1.85 -6.17 14.20
C ALA A 120 2.05 -4.72 13.75
N LEU A 121 1.28 -3.78 14.33
CA LEU A 121 1.35 -2.34 14.11
C LEU A 121 2.00 -1.65 15.31
N ARG A 122 2.79 -0.58 15.07
CA ARG A 122 3.46 0.16 16.14
C ARG A 122 2.70 1.37 16.64
N GLU A 123 1.63 1.77 15.94
CA GLU A 123 0.86 2.96 16.26
C GLU A 123 0.09 2.78 17.60
N THR A 124 0.28 3.70 18.53
CA THR A 124 -0.22 3.60 19.92
C THR A 124 -1.73 3.65 20.01
N THR A 125 -2.41 4.25 19.03
CA THR A 125 -3.88 4.32 18.95
C THR A 125 -4.51 3.01 18.46
N VAL A 126 -3.68 2.07 18.00
CA VAL A 126 -4.13 0.72 17.62
C VAL A 126 -4.23 -0.14 18.88
N SER A 127 -5.35 -0.82 19.08
CA SER A 127 -5.56 -1.76 20.19
C SER A 127 -4.62 -2.97 20.06
N ARG A 128 -4.30 -3.64 21.17
CA ARG A 128 -3.42 -4.83 21.16
C ARG A 128 -3.88 -5.88 20.15
N ARG A 129 -5.16 -6.20 20.14
CA ARG A 129 -5.84 -6.95 19.09
C ARG A 129 -6.95 -6.03 18.59
N HIS A 130 -6.77 -5.45 17.39
CA HIS A 130 -7.64 -4.37 16.92
C HIS A 130 -8.74 -4.90 16.01
N ALA A 131 -8.36 -5.67 15.02
CA ALA A 131 -9.28 -6.23 14.03
C ALA A 131 -8.80 -7.61 13.58
N ARG A 132 -9.69 -8.34 12.92
CA ARG A 132 -9.40 -9.61 12.28
C ARG A 132 -9.75 -9.54 10.80
N LEU A 133 -8.86 -10.02 9.97
CA LEU A 133 -9.09 -10.27 8.56
C LEU A 133 -9.50 -11.74 8.39
N LEU A 134 -10.53 -11.99 7.63
CA LEU A 134 -11.06 -13.32 7.31
C LEU A 134 -11.22 -13.44 5.80
N PHE A 135 -10.64 -14.48 5.20
CA PHE A 135 -10.90 -14.83 3.80
C PHE A 135 -12.06 -15.83 3.73
N ARG A 136 -13.13 -15.45 3.04
CA ARG A 136 -14.31 -16.29 2.84
C ARG A 136 -14.93 -15.99 1.49
N ASP A 137 -15.33 -17.05 0.79
CA ASP A 137 -16.04 -16.97 -0.51
C ASP A 137 -15.32 -16.08 -1.54
N GLY A 138 -13.98 -16.18 -1.58
CA GLY A 138 -13.14 -15.42 -2.51
C GLY A 138 -12.94 -13.95 -2.12
N ALA A 139 -13.31 -13.55 -0.91
CA ALA A 139 -13.20 -12.16 -0.46
C ALA A 139 -12.59 -12.03 0.93
N TRP A 140 -11.81 -10.97 1.15
CA TRP A 140 -11.36 -10.58 2.47
C TRP A 140 -12.42 -9.76 3.20
N ILE A 141 -12.64 -10.09 4.45
CA ILE A 141 -13.56 -9.39 5.34
C ILE A 141 -12.75 -8.89 6.53
N ILE A 142 -12.80 -7.58 6.79
CA ILE A 142 -12.32 -6.99 8.04
C ILE A 142 -13.41 -7.06 9.09
N GLN A 143 -13.06 -7.43 10.31
CA GLN A 143 -13.93 -7.40 11.48
C GLN A 143 -13.22 -6.70 12.62
N ASP A 144 -13.83 -5.65 13.16
CA ASP A 144 -13.35 -4.98 14.36
C ASP A 144 -13.50 -5.91 15.58
N LEU A 145 -12.54 -5.90 16.49
CA LEU A 145 -12.52 -6.71 17.70
C LEU A 145 -12.77 -5.84 18.96
N ASP A 146 -13.81 -5.01 18.92
CA ASP A 146 -14.16 -4.04 19.97
C ASP A 146 -12.96 -3.12 20.28
N SER A 147 -12.36 -2.60 19.21
CA SER A 147 -11.20 -1.74 19.34
C SER A 147 -11.53 -0.39 19.97
N THR A 148 -10.58 0.19 20.71
CA THR A 148 -10.80 1.45 21.45
C THR A 148 -11.08 2.64 20.51
N ASN A 149 -10.40 2.73 19.37
CA ASN A 149 -10.50 3.87 18.46
C ASN A 149 -11.24 3.53 17.16
N GLY A 150 -11.71 2.32 17.01
CA GLY A 150 -12.51 1.86 15.88
C GLY A 150 -11.72 1.63 14.60
N THR A 151 -12.36 0.85 13.72
CA THR A 151 -11.90 0.52 12.38
C THR A 151 -12.71 1.31 11.36
N THR A 152 -12.08 1.91 10.36
CA THR A 152 -12.77 2.57 9.25
C THR A 152 -12.32 2.02 7.90
N VAL A 153 -13.27 1.88 6.96
CA VAL A 153 -13.00 1.57 5.55
C VAL A 153 -13.51 2.74 4.72
N ASN A 154 -12.63 3.32 3.90
CA ASN A 154 -12.92 4.50 3.06
C ASN A 154 -13.53 5.66 3.86
N GLY A 155 -13.08 5.84 5.12
CA GLY A 155 -13.53 6.90 6.02
C GLY A 155 -14.83 6.61 6.79
N LYS A 156 -15.47 5.46 6.60
CA LYS A 156 -16.68 5.06 7.33
C LYS A 156 -16.33 4.03 8.41
N TYR A 157 -16.84 4.23 9.64
CA TYR A 157 -16.69 3.25 10.71
C TYR A 157 -17.43 1.94 10.39
N VAL A 158 -16.76 0.82 10.63
CA VAL A 158 -17.28 -0.51 10.34
C VAL A 158 -17.02 -1.47 11.49
N GLY A 159 -18.01 -2.26 11.87
CA GLY A 159 -17.82 -3.44 12.74
C GLY A 159 -17.38 -4.65 11.91
N ARG A 160 -17.91 -4.76 10.68
CA ARG A 160 -17.55 -5.79 9.70
C ARG A 160 -17.78 -5.26 8.29
N CYS A 161 -16.82 -5.49 7.39
CA CYS A 161 -16.90 -5.02 6.00
C CYS A 161 -16.08 -5.93 5.09
N GLN A 162 -16.58 -6.18 3.88
CA GLN A 162 -15.81 -6.79 2.81
C GLN A 162 -14.81 -5.77 2.28
N LEU A 163 -13.57 -6.21 2.03
CA LEU A 163 -12.51 -5.39 1.47
C LEU A 163 -12.36 -5.67 -0.02
N HIS A 164 -11.91 -4.65 -0.74
CA HIS A 164 -11.56 -4.71 -2.15
C HIS A 164 -10.16 -4.12 -2.36
N PRO A 165 -9.43 -4.55 -3.39
CA PRO A 165 -8.20 -3.87 -3.79
C PRO A 165 -8.44 -2.38 -4.00
N GLY A 166 -7.56 -1.55 -3.45
CA GLY A 166 -7.68 -0.09 -3.47
C GLY A 166 -8.47 0.53 -2.31
N ASP A 167 -9.09 -0.28 -1.43
CA ASP A 167 -9.73 0.25 -0.23
C ASP A 167 -8.71 0.86 0.72
N ARG A 168 -9.15 1.93 1.40
CA ARG A 168 -8.38 2.56 2.47
C ARG A 168 -8.94 2.17 3.82
N LEU A 169 -8.19 1.33 4.51
CA LEU A 169 -8.45 0.92 5.88
C LEU A 169 -7.76 1.89 6.85
N ARG A 170 -8.37 2.16 8.01
CA ARG A 170 -7.72 2.86 9.11
C ARG A 170 -8.07 2.19 10.43
N LEU A 171 -7.05 1.87 11.20
CA LEU A 171 -7.14 1.28 12.54
C LEU A 171 -6.65 2.32 13.55
N GLY A 172 -7.55 2.90 14.33
CA GLY A 172 -7.23 4.09 15.10
C GLY A 172 -6.73 5.23 14.19
N LEU A 173 -5.47 5.68 14.36
CA LEU A 173 -4.85 6.68 13.47
C LEU A 173 -3.96 6.08 12.39
N GLN A 174 -3.70 4.76 12.38
CA GLN A 174 -2.88 4.10 11.38
C GLN A 174 -3.65 3.90 10.06
N PRO A 175 -3.32 4.61 8.99
CA PRO A 175 -3.88 4.35 7.67
C PRO A 175 -3.17 3.17 7.01
N ILE A 176 -3.94 2.36 6.27
CA ILE A 176 -3.46 1.18 5.53
C ILE A 176 -4.17 1.18 4.19
N ASP A 177 -3.44 1.13 3.10
CA ASP A 177 -3.97 0.96 1.75
C ASP A 177 -3.99 -0.55 1.44
N ILE A 178 -5.12 -1.07 0.95
CA ILE A 178 -5.32 -2.48 0.60
C ILE A 178 -4.97 -2.68 -0.87
N ASP A 179 -4.24 -3.77 -1.18
CA ASP A 179 -3.83 -4.09 -2.54
C ASP A 179 -4.03 -5.58 -2.86
#